data_be84d57a670ead9ad6a1fa249365b9fa
#
_entry.id   be84d57a670ead9ad6a1fa249365b9fa
#
_cell.length_a   1.000
_cell.length_b   1.000
_cell.length_c   1.000
_cell.angle_alpha   90.00
_cell.angle_beta   90.00
_cell.angle_gamma   90.00
#
_symmetry.space_group_name_H-M   'P 1'
#
loop_
_entity.id
_entity.type
_entity.pdbx_description
1 polymer ?
#
loop_
_entity_poly.entity_id
_entity_poly.type
_entity_poly.pdbx_seq_one_letter_code
_entity_poly.pdbx_strand_id
1 'polypeptide(L)'
;MDGTLLDSMWVWRQIDVDFLDRRGFEVPSDYLEMITPMGYYRAAEYTIERFGLNEKPEDLIQEWHGMAAEAYAKKVELKSHAKEYLLKLKKAGTRIAAATSSAYELIAPCLERNGVLECFDAFVTTMEVPHGKDFPDVYLEAAKRLKLSPEECLVYEDIYKGICAAKSAGF
;
A
#
# COMPACT_ATOMS: atom_id res chain seq x y z
N MET A 1 -1.87 -3.62 -4.78
CA MET A 1 -2.18 -4.20 -3.45
C MET A 1 -3.27 -3.36 -2.80
N ASP A 2 -2.93 -2.22 -2.22
CA ASP A 2 -3.88 -1.26 -1.68
C ASP A 2 -4.75 -0.71 -2.82
N GLY A 3 -6.05 -0.53 -2.58
CA GLY A 3 -7.01 -0.11 -3.61
C GLY A 3 -7.35 -1.17 -4.67
N THR A 4 -6.48 -2.16 -4.90
CA THR A 4 -6.70 -3.24 -5.87
C THR A 4 -7.22 -4.51 -5.20
N LEU A 5 -6.48 -5.06 -4.25
CA LEU A 5 -6.78 -6.30 -3.53
C LEU A 5 -7.32 -6.03 -2.12
N LEU A 6 -6.69 -5.10 -1.42
CA LEU A 6 -7.06 -4.69 -0.07
C LEU A 6 -8.00 -3.47 -0.12
N ASP A 7 -9.04 -3.51 0.70
CA ASP A 7 -9.90 -2.35 0.99
C ASP A 7 -9.27 -1.49 2.10
N SER A 8 -8.15 -0.86 1.77
CA SER A 8 -7.27 -0.15 2.70
C SER A 8 -7.23 1.36 2.51
N MET A 9 -7.91 1.90 1.48
CA MET A 9 -7.82 3.32 1.14
C MET A 9 -8.32 4.28 2.25
N TRP A 10 -9.11 3.77 3.17
CA TRP A 10 -9.60 4.52 4.33
C TRP A 10 -8.57 4.66 5.46
N VAL A 11 -7.53 3.81 5.49
CA VAL A 11 -6.62 3.65 6.65
C VAL A 11 -5.91 4.96 6.99
N TRP A 12 -5.27 5.57 6.00
CA TRP A 12 -4.48 6.79 6.25
C TRP A 12 -5.34 7.95 6.73
N ARG A 13 -6.52 8.13 6.11
CA ARG A 13 -7.48 9.14 6.56
C ARG A 13 -7.93 8.89 8.00
N GLN A 14 -8.17 7.64 8.36
CA GLN A 14 -8.57 7.30 9.73
C GLN A 14 -7.44 7.52 10.73
N ILE A 15 -6.19 7.25 10.32
CA ILE A 15 -5.01 7.54 11.14
C ILE A 15 -4.93 9.04 11.46
N ASP A 16 -5.09 9.90 10.47
CA ASP A 16 -5.08 11.36 10.66
C ASP A 16 -6.17 11.81 11.66
N VAL A 17 -7.37 11.26 11.50
CA VAL A 17 -8.48 11.53 12.43
C VAL A 17 -8.14 11.07 13.85
N ASP A 18 -7.76 9.81 14.00
CA ASP A 18 -7.50 9.20 15.31
C ASP A 18 -6.28 9.86 16.00
N PHE A 19 -5.26 10.23 15.21
CA PHE A 19 -4.05 10.90 15.70
C PHE A 19 -4.35 12.30 16.28
N LEU A 20 -5.14 13.10 15.56
CA LEU A 20 -5.51 14.44 15.97
C LEU A 20 -6.52 14.42 17.14
N ASP A 21 -7.51 13.52 17.06
CA ASP A 21 -8.52 13.35 18.13
C ASP A 21 -7.89 13.00 19.48
N ARG A 22 -6.89 12.11 19.52
CA ARG A 22 -6.13 11.77 20.73
C ARG A 22 -5.44 12.97 21.37
N ARG A 23 -5.16 14.02 20.60
CA ARG A 23 -4.53 15.27 21.02
C ARG A 23 -5.55 16.38 21.24
N GLY A 24 -6.86 16.09 21.11
CA GLY A 24 -7.95 17.04 21.32
C GLY A 24 -8.17 18.01 20.17
N PHE A 25 -7.70 17.68 18.97
CA PHE A 25 -7.90 18.47 17.76
C PHE A 25 -8.93 17.83 16.83
N GLU A 26 -9.80 18.63 16.25
CA GLU A 26 -10.61 18.25 15.10
C GLU A 26 -9.78 18.32 13.81
N VAL A 27 -10.04 17.43 12.84
CA VAL A 27 -9.38 17.46 11.54
C VAL A 27 -9.95 18.62 10.71
N PRO A 28 -9.17 19.65 10.38
CA PRO A 28 -9.65 20.73 9.52
C PRO A 28 -9.95 20.22 8.11
N SER A 29 -10.96 20.81 7.46
CA SER A 29 -11.44 20.36 6.15
C SER A 29 -10.38 20.37 5.03
N ASP A 30 -9.39 21.25 5.14
CA ASP A 30 -8.29 21.42 4.20
C ASP A 30 -7.05 20.56 4.55
N TYR A 31 -7.00 20.00 5.76
CA TYR A 31 -5.79 19.34 6.27
C TYR A 31 -5.36 18.16 5.40
N LEU A 32 -6.27 17.24 5.08
CA LEU A 32 -5.98 16.06 4.27
C LEU A 32 -5.52 16.41 2.85
N GLU A 33 -6.12 17.43 2.25
CA GLU A 33 -5.72 17.92 0.93
C GLU A 33 -4.28 18.46 0.95
N MET A 34 -3.91 19.14 2.02
CA MET A 34 -2.57 19.71 2.19
C MET A 34 -1.50 18.64 2.39
N ILE A 35 -1.74 17.62 3.21
CA ILE A 35 -0.73 16.61 3.54
C ILE A 35 -0.61 15.49 2.49
N THR A 36 -1.67 15.19 1.74
CA THR A 36 -1.69 14.09 0.77
C THR A 36 -0.52 14.10 -0.23
N PRO A 37 -0.13 15.26 -0.82
CA PRO A 37 1.02 15.30 -1.73
C PRO A 37 2.39 15.28 -1.03
N MET A 38 2.42 15.36 0.30
CA MET A 38 3.66 15.45 1.06
C MET A 38 4.21 14.06 1.36
N GLY A 39 5.54 13.91 1.38
CA GLY A 39 6.18 12.75 2.00
C GLY A 39 6.04 12.79 3.53
N TYR A 40 6.18 11.65 4.18
CA TYR A 40 5.96 11.49 5.63
C TYR A 40 6.64 12.55 6.50
N TYR A 41 7.89 12.87 6.22
CA TYR A 41 8.65 13.82 7.00
C TYR A 41 8.07 15.25 6.91
N ARG A 42 7.75 15.69 5.69
CA ARG A 42 7.13 17.00 5.47
C ARG A 42 5.72 17.08 6.03
N ALA A 43 4.96 16.00 5.94
CA ALA A 43 3.63 15.93 6.57
C ALA A 43 3.73 16.04 8.10
N ALA A 44 4.73 15.38 8.70
CA ALA A 44 4.96 15.46 10.14
C ALA A 44 5.38 16.88 10.59
N GLU A 45 6.33 17.51 9.88
CA GLU A 45 6.72 18.91 10.14
C GLU A 45 5.51 19.85 10.05
N TYR A 46 4.73 19.74 8.99
CA TYR A 46 3.53 20.56 8.76
C TYR A 46 2.49 20.34 9.88
N THR A 47 2.28 19.10 10.30
CA THR A 47 1.34 18.76 11.39
C THR A 47 1.78 19.36 12.71
N ILE A 48 3.06 19.24 13.03
CA ILE A 48 3.66 19.83 14.24
C ILE A 48 3.46 21.34 14.26
N GLU A 49 3.81 22.02 13.16
CA GLU A 49 3.70 23.48 13.05
C GLU A 49 2.23 23.94 13.15
N ARG A 50 1.34 23.27 12.39
CA ARG A 50 -0.08 23.65 12.32
C ARG A 50 -0.83 23.51 13.63
N PHE A 51 -0.54 22.47 14.40
CA PHE A 51 -1.22 22.17 15.66
C PHE A 51 -0.40 22.57 16.91
N GLY A 52 0.79 23.14 16.72
CA GLY A 52 1.65 23.57 17.83
C GLY A 52 2.11 22.40 18.70
N LEU A 53 2.39 21.24 18.12
CA LEU A 53 2.79 20.06 18.86
C LEU A 53 4.25 20.21 19.36
N ASN A 54 4.51 19.72 20.57
CA ASN A 54 5.86 19.69 21.14
C ASN A 54 6.47 18.29 20.98
N GLU A 55 6.54 17.81 19.75
CA GLU A 55 6.99 16.47 19.37
C GLU A 55 7.99 16.59 18.20
N LYS A 56 8.70 15.50 17.89
CA LYS A 56 9.62 15.46 16.74
C LYS A 56 8.93 14.78 15.55
N PRO A 57 9.30 15.13 14.30
CA PRO A 57 8.74 14.48 13.11
C PRO A 57 8.88 12.96 13.14
N GLU A 58 10.01 12.45 13.65
CA GLU A 58 10.29 11.02 13.74
C GLU A 58 9.29 10.30 14.67
N ASP A 59 8.91 10.93 15.76
CA ASP A 59 7.97 10.38 16.75
C ASP A 59 6.57 10.25 16.11
N LEU A 60 6.13 11.28 15.37
CA LEU A 60 4.85 11.25 14.64
C LEU A 60 4.84 10.13 13.59
N ILE A 61 5.92 10.05 12.79
CA ILE A 61 6.05 9.03 11.74
C ILE A 61 5.99 7.63 12.36
N GLN A 62 6.67 7.41 13.48
CA GLN A 62 6.64 6.14 14.18
C GLN A 62 5.23 5.81 14.71
N GLU A 63 4.52 6.78 15.27
CA GLU A 63 3.14 6.60 15.74
C GLU A 63 2.21 6.24 14.56
N TRP A 64 2.26 6.99 13.46
CA TRP A 64 1.47 6.71 12.27
C TRP A 64 1.74 5.33 11.69
N HIS A 65 3.01 4.91 11.63
CA HIS A 65 3.37 3.55 11.20
C HIS A 65 2.82 2.48 12.14
N GLY A 66 2.86 2.71 13.45
CA GLY A 66 2.26 1.81 14.44
C GLY A 66 0.74 1.68 14.27
N MET A 67 0.06 2.81 14.06
CA MET A 67 -1.40 2.83 13.80
C MET A 67 -1.74 2.13 12.48
N ALA A 68 -0.95 2.33 11.43
CA ALA A 68 -1.11 1.62 10.17
C ALA A 68 -0.93 0.11 10.35
N ALA A 69 0.14 -0.32 11.01
CA ALA A 69 0.41 -1.73 11.28
C ALA A 69 -0.75 -2.40 12.05
N GLU A 70 -1.30 -1.71 13.05
CA GLU A 70 -2.47 -2.21 13.79
C GLU A 70 -3.72 -2.31 12.90
N ALA A 71 -3.98 -1.29 12.07
CA ALA A 71 -5.13 -1.29 11.17
C ALA A 71 -5.04 -2.43 10.15
N TYR A 72 -3.88 -2.62 9.52
CA TYR A 72 -3.66 -3.70 8.55
C TYR A 72 -3.77 -5.08 9.21
N ALA A 73 -3.14 -5.27 10.36
CA ALA A 73 -3.17 -6.56 11.06
C ALA A 73 -4.58 -6.93 11.54
N LYS A 74 -5.44 -5.95 11.91
CA LYS A 74 -6.69 -6.24 12.62
C LYS A 74 -7.97 -5.88 11.84
N LYS A 75 -7.92 -4.87 10.93
CA LYS A 75 -9.14 -4.26 10.38
C LYS A 75 -9.24 -4.30 8.86
N VAL A 76 -8.11 -4.19 8.13
CA VAL A 76 -8.13 -4.17 6.67
C VAL A 76 -8.58 -5.50 6.11
N GLU A 77 -9.63 -5.49 5.31
CA GLU A 77 -10.19 -6.66 4.64
C GLU A 77 -9.80 -6.69 3.15
N LEU A 78 -10.02 -7.84 2.53
CA LEU A 78 -9.94 -7.95 1.08
C LEU A 78 -11.15 -7.27 0.43
N LYS A 79 -10.97 -6.76 -0.76
CA LYS A 79 -12.11 -6.35 -1.61
C LYS A 79 -13.01 -7.53 -1.91
N SER A 80 -14.28 -7.24 -2.16
CA SER A 80 -15.28 -8.26 -2.48
C SER A 80 -14.79 -9.20 -3.59
N HIS A 81 -14.97 -10.50 -3.38
CA HIS A 81 -14.58 -11.59 -4.31
C HIS A 81 -13.07 -11.76 -4.57
N ALA A 82 -12.21 -10.96 -3.94
CA ALA A 82 -10.77 -11.04 -4.17
C ALA A 82 -10.19 -12.38 -3.67
N LYS A 83 -10.64 -12.87 -2.53
CA LYS A 83 -10.20 -14.17 -1.98
C LYS A 83 -10.53 -15.33 -2.91
N GLU A 84 -11.80 -15.42 -3.31
CA GLU A 84 -12.28 -16.47 -4.20
C GLU A 84 -11.52 -16.46 -5.53
N TYR A 85 -11.24 -15.27 -6.04
CA TYR A 85 -10.50 -15.09 -7.29
C TYR A 85 -9.05 -15.57 -7.16
N LEU A 86 -8.33 -15.16 -6.11
CA LEU A 86 -6.96 -15.63 -5.85
C LEU A 86 -6.89 -17.14 -5.70
N LEU A 87 -7.78 -17.73 -4.91
CA LEU A 87 -7.84 -19.19 -4.73
C LEU A 87 -8.14 -19.92 -6.03
N LYS A 88 -9.02 -19.36 -6.88
CA LYS A 88 -9.30 -19.92 -8.22
C LYS A 88 -8.06 -19.86 -9.12
N LEU A 89 -7.34 -18.76 -9.15
CA LEU A 89 -6.10 -18.62 -9.90
C LEU A 89 -5.05 -19.63 -9.44
N LYS A 90 -4.85 -19.72 -8.11
CA LYS A 90 -3.88 -20.67 -7.53
C LYS A 90 -4.24 -22.13 -7.88
N LYS A 91 -5.52 -22.48 -7.77
CA LYS A 91 -6.01 -23.82 -8.17
C LYS A 91 -5.79 -24.12 -9.67
N ALA A 92 -5.82 -23.10 -10.50
CA ALA A 92 -5.54 -23.22 -11.94
C ALA A 92 -4.01 -23.30 -12.26
N GLY A 93 -3.14 -23.24 -11.24
CA GLY A 93 -1.69 -23.25 -11.42
C GLY A 93 -1.11 -21.90 -11.86
N THR A 94 -1.88 -20.80 -11.77
CA THR A 94 -1.40 -19.46 -12.07
C THR A 94 -0.38 -19.01 -11.02
N ARG A 95 0.75 -18.50 -11.47
CA ARG A 95 1.74 -17.85 -10.59
C ARG A 95 1.30 -16.43 -10.29
N ILE A 96 1.38 -16.02 -9.02
CA ILE A 96 0.88 -14.74 -8.55
C ILE A 96 1.99 -13.99 -7.84
N ALA A 97 2.22 -12.73 -8.22
CA ALA A 97 3.13 -11.85 -7.52
C ALA A 97 2.41 -10.57 -7.07
N ALA A 98 2.86 -10.03 -5.93
CA ALA A 98 2.46 -8.70 -5.49
C ALA A 98 3.54 -7.69 -5.88
N ALA A 99 3.14 -6.63 -6.63
CA ALA A 99 3.94 -5.45 -6.92
C ALA A 99 3.31 -4.26 -6.16
N THR A 100 3.98 -3.72 -5.14
CA THR A 100 3.39 -2.78 -4.19
C THR A 100 4.35 -1.69 -3.73
N SER A 101 3.81 -0.54 -3.31
CA SER A 101 4.58 0.49 -2.60
C SER A 101 4.57 0.29 -1.08
N SER A 102 3.73 -0.61 -0.57
CA SER A 102 3.65 -0.92 0.85
C SER A 102 4.73 -1.91 1.26
N ALA A 103 5.32 -1.71 2.44
CA ALA A 103 6.31 -2.64 2.99
C ALA A 103 5.70 -4.02 3.23
N TYR A 104 6.48 -5.07 3.00
CA TYR A 104 6.02 -6.45 3.20
C TYR A 104 5.53 -6.70 4.63
N GLU A 105 6.24 -6.16 5.62
CA GLU A 105 5.93 -6.28 7.05
C GLU A 105 4.57 -5.67 7.41
N LEU A 106 4.12 -4.69 6.63
CA LEU A 106 2.80 -4.07 6.82
C LEU A 106 1.68 -4.94 6.25
N ILE A 107 1.87 -5.49 5.05
CA ILE A 107 0.81 -6.20 4.33
C ILE A 107 0.71 -7.69 4.66
N ALA A 108 1.83 -8.34 5.00
CA ALA A 108 1.86 -9.80 5.23
C ALA A 108 0.90 -10.25 6.36
N PRO A 109 0.85 -9.60 7.54
CA PRO A 109 -0.11 -9.98 8.59
C PRO A 109 -1.58 -9.83 8.14
N CYS A 110 -1.87 -8.84 7.30
CA CYS A 110 -3.21 -8.65 6.73
C CYS A 110 -3.57 -9.79 5.77
N LEU A 111 -2.67 -10.16 4.87
CA LEU A 111 -2.88 -11.26 3.92
C LEU A 111 -2.98 -12.62 4.62
N GLU A 112 -2.20 -12.83 5.67
CA GLU A 112 -2.25 -14.04 6.50
C GLU A 112 -3.59 -14.15 7.21
N ARG A 113 -4.04 -13.10 7.90
CA ARG A 113 -5.35 -13.05 8.57
C ARG A 113 -6.51 -13.30 7.60
N ASN A 114 -6.41 -12.77 6.39
CA ASN A 114 -7.40 -12.99 5.33
C ASN A 114 -7.26 -14.38 4.65
N GLY A 115 -6.20 -15.15 4.97
CA GLY A 115 -5.97 -16.51 4.46
C GLY A 115 -5.62 -16.56 2.97
N VAL A 116 -4.86 -15.57 2.48
CA VAL A 116 -4.44 -15.47 1.07
C VAL A 116 -2.92 -15.26 0.89
N LEU A 117 -2.15 -15.17 1.97
CA LEU A 117 -0.70 -14.97 1.88
C LEU A 117 -0.03 -16.06 1.03
N GLU A 118 -0.39 -17.30 1.23
CA GLU A 118 0.13 -18.48 0.51
C GLU A 118 -0.29 -18.54 -0.97
N CYS A 119 -1.16 -17.63 -1.42
CA CYS A 119 -1.47 -17.54 -2.84
C CYS A 119 -0.34 -16.89 -3.65
N PHE A 120 0.53 -16.11 -3.02
CA PHE A 120 1.59 -15.36 -3.68
C PHE A 120 2.87 -16.17 -3.78
N ASP A 121 3.43 -16.23 -4.98
CA ASP A 121 4.72 -16.87 -5.28
C ASP A 121 5.89 -15.86 -5.16
N ALA A 122 5.60 -14.56 -5.21
CA ALA A 122 6.59 -13.49 -5.02
C ALA A 122 5.96 -12.19 -4.50
N PHE A 123 6.78 -11.40 -3.79
CA PHE A 123 6.49 -10.02 -3.41
C PHE A 123 7.62 -9.13 -3.89
N VAL A 124 7.27 -7.97 -4.46
CA VAL A 124 8.20 -6.93 -4.86
C VAL A 124 7.67 -5.59 -4.38
N THR A 125 8.50 -4.86 -3.65
CA THR A 125 8.17 -3.51 -3.21
C THR A 125 8.90 -2.46 -4.04
N THR A 126 8.35 -1.25 -4.13
CA THR A 126 9.05 -0.14 -4.80
C THR A 126 10.36 0.26 -4.11
N MET A 127 10.60 -0.20 -2.88
CA MET A 127 11.88 0.01 -2.18
C MET A 127 13.00 -0.89 -2.69
N GLU A 128 12.68 -1.95 -3.44
CA GLU A 128 13.63 -2.92 -3.98
C GLU A 128 14.06 -2.58 -5.42
N VAL A 129 13.47 -1.54 -6.01
CA VAL A 129 13.71 -1.13 -7.39
C VAL A 129 14.06 0.36 -7.47
N PRO A 130 14.73 0.82 -8.54
CA PRO A 130 15.21 2.21 -8.64
C PRO A 130 14.10 3.27 -8.63
N HIS A 131 12.91 2.95 -9.16
CA HIS A 131 11.84 3.92 -9.38
C HIS A 131 10.51 3.46 -8.80
N GLY A 132 9.61 4.43 -8.52
CA GLY A 132 8.25 4.16 -8.08
C GLY A 132 7.35 3.62 -9.20
N LYS A 133 6.06 3.41 -8.90
CA LYS A 133 5.08 2.82 -9.83
C LYS A 133 4.77 3.63 -11.09
N ASP A 134 5.27 4.86 -11.19
CA ASP A 134 5.24 5.65 -12.44
C ASP A 134 6.17 5.05 -13.52
N PHE A 135 7.03 4.11 -13.13
CA PHE A 135 7.96 3.35 -13.98
C PHE A 135 7.64 1.84 -13.89
N PRO A 136 8.05 1.06 -14.90
CA PRO A 136 7.68 -0.36 -14.96
C PRO A 136 8.52 -1.27 -14.07
N ASP A 137 9.52 -0.76 -13.38
CA ASP A 137 10.56 -1.52 -12.67
C ASP A 137 9.98 -2.58 -11.71
N VAL A 138 9.00 -2.20 -10.90
CA VAL A 138 8.39 -3.11 -9.91
C VAL A 138 7.62 -4.25 -10.58
N TYR A 139 6.97 -4.00 -11.71
CA TYR A 139 6.25 -5.01 -12.47
C TYR A 139 7.20 -5.95 -13.20
N LEU A 140 8.27 -5.41 -13.81
CA LEU A 140 9.32 -6.19 -14.47
C LEU A 140 10.05 -7.11 -13.48
N GLU A 141 10.41 -6.61 -12.29
CA GLU A 141 11.02 -7.44 -11.25
C GLU A 141 10.04 -8.53 -10.75
N ALA A 142 8.73 -8.22 -10.65
CA ALA A 142 7.73 -9.22 -10.30
C ALA A 142 7.63 -10.33 -11.35
N ALA A 143 7.57 -10.01 -12.63
CA ALA A 143 7.57 -10.99 -13.73
C ALA A 143 8.84 -11.84 -13.71
N LYS A 144 10.00 -11.22 -13.51
CA LYS A 144 11.29 -11.91 -13.38
C LYS A 144 11.31 -12.90 -12.22
N ARG A 145 10.79 -12.54 -11.03
CA ARG A 145 10.66 -13.48 -9.89
C ARG A 145 9.71 -14.63 -10.17
N LEU A 146 8.68 -14.39 -10.95
CA LEU A 146 7.80 -15.44 -11.46
C LEU A 146 8.43 -16.27 -12.58
N LYS A 147 9.59 -15.88 -13.11
CA LYS A 147 10.25 -16.49 -14.28
C LYS A 147 9.33 -16.48 -15.50
N LEU A 148 8.72 -15.34 -15.78
CA LEU A 148 7.82 -15.07 -16.91
C LEU A 148 8.28 -13.82 -17.65
N SER A 149 7.92 -13.72 -18.95
CA SER A 149 8.03 -12.47 -19.69
C SER A 149 6.81 -11.57 -19.41
N PRO A 150 6.91 -10.25 -19.63
CA PRO A 150 5.78 -9.32 -19.44
C PRO A 150 4.51 -9.74 -20.18
N GLU A 151 4.65 -10.20 -21.43
CA GLU A 151 3.54 -10.60 -22.29
C GLU A 151 2.77 -11.84 -21.76
N GLU A 152 3.38 -12.62 -20.87
CA GLU A 152 2.75 -13.76 -20.20
C GLU A 152 2.04 -13.35 -18.91
N CYS A 153 2.12 -12.07 -18.53
CA CYS A 153 1.61 -11.56 -17.26
C CYS A 153 0.43 -10.62 -17.47
N LEU A 154 -0.51 -10.67 -16.55
CA LEU A 154 -1.60 -9.70 -16.43
C LEU A 154 -1.43 -8.90 -15.15
N VAL A 155 -1.46 -7.56 -15.25
CA VAL A 155 -1.34 -6.65 -14.12
C VAL A 155 -2.71 -6.09 -13.73
N TYR A 156 -3.05 -6.19 -12.44
CA TYR A 156 -4.20 -5.54 -11.81
C TYR A 156 -3.70 -4.34 -11.02
N GLU A 157 -4.10 -3.14 -11.41
CA GLU A 157 -3.65 -1.89 -10.81
C GLU A 157 -4.78 -0.86 -10.83
N ASP A 158 -4.94 -0.09 -9.76
CA ASP A 158 -5.94 0.97 -9.62
C ASP A 158 -5.36 2.37 -9.88
N ILE A 159 -4.04 2.52 -9.89
CA ILE A 159 -3.36 3.79 -10.19
C ILE A 159 -3.11 3.90 -11.69
N TYR A 160 -3.70 4.92 -12.33
CA TYR A 160 -3.59 5.13 -13.79
C TYR A 160 -2.15 5.16 -14.31
N LYS A 161 -1.25 5.85 -13.62
CA LYS A 161 0.17 5.90 -14.00
C LYS A 161 0.83 4.52 -13.95
N GLY A 162 0.50 3.71 -12.94
CA GLY A 162 0.97 2.33 -12.82
C GLY A 162 0.47 1.44 -13.97
N ILE A 163 -0.80 1.61 -14.37
CA ILE A 163 -1.35 0.92 -15.56
C ILE A 163 -0.56 1.29 -16.81
N CYS A 164 -0.30 2.60 -17.02
CA CYS A 164 0.48 3.08 -18.16
C CYS A 164 1.90 2.53 -18.15
N ALA A 165 2.55 2.51 -16.99
CA ALA A 165 3.91 1.99 -16.82
C ALA A 165 3.98 0.49 -17.14
N ALA A 166 3.09 -0.33 -16.58
CA ALA A 166 3.04 -1.76 -16.89
C ALA A 166 2.81 -2.00 -18.39
N LYS A 167 1.83 -1.31 -18.97
CA LYS A 167 1.48 -1.43 -20.39
C LYS A 167 2.63 -1.03 -21.32
N SER A 168 3.41 0.00 -20.96
CA SER A 168 4.59 0.41 -21.75
C SER A 168 5.70 -0.65 -21.79
N ALA A 169 5.73 -1.53 -20.79
CA ALA A 169 6.70 -2.64 -20.67
C ALA A 169 6.19 -3.98 -21.26
N GLY A 170 5.02 -3.98 -21.88
CA GLY A 170 4.50 -5.17 -22.57
C GLY A 170 3.58 -6.07 -21.76
N PHE A 171 3.13 -5.64 -20.57
CA PHE A 171 2.11 -6.36 -19.79
C PHE A 171 0.71 -6.23 -20.35
#